data_b23e5ad99d94d64f57c9ba6e0e89820c
#
_entry.id   b23e5ad99d94d64f57c9ba6e0e89820c
#
_cell.length_a   1.000
_cell.length_b   1.000
_cell.length_c   1.000
_cell.angle_alpha   90.00
_cell.angle_beta   90.00
_cell.angle_gamma   90.00
#
_symmetry.space_group_name_H-M   'P 1'
#
loop_
_entity.id
_entity.type
_entity.pdbx_description
1 polymer ?
#
loop_
_entity_poly.entity_id
_entity_poly.type
_entity_poly.pdbx_seq_one_letter_code
_entity_poly.pdbx_strand_id
1 'polypeptide(L)'
;MLAIIATVCGNLNNVDRLIGEVRRVRVPLENMSITVRFRDREHEIRKFLTNTLKSRGVSLIFGPRGAGKSTFVKVLSDAMRRVGGFDDIAFVRYTFGEEMLRETRVNIPGLGIDVIQELEGVANINLSMDPLSLSMNLVKPILILARAVRSYGLRDKRIVVVYDDIDRFLRKYGYEVLDAVANKIPDVIREHDVWVKALFMVSDQAAVNMAMRVSPKGGMRPYLLWNLPRSAFGEVVNEIAELTGAKNIDTELLWNLLGGNVRELEILVNNYGWDISAWLREVIRRVITAFEKYVGPGSFLSIDDALRWLVGKGRVAARDYGLGEFTGQPDAVEGVLGLLEENVMIYVGLPGLEALSELPNEPWIGKRYAYQIPAYHWVMRVMIESKSVGIDAEHVLKAMSST
;
A
#
# COMPACT_ATOMS: atom_id res chain seq x y z
N MET A 1 -30.50 -6.46 12.90
CA MET A 1 -29.79 -5.30 12.29
C MET A 1 -29.34 -4.29 13.36
N LEU A 2 -30.18 -3.87 14.31
CA LEU A 2 -29.78 -2.95 15.40
C LEU A 2 -28.77 -3.56 16.39
N ALA A 3 -28.85 -4.85 16.69
CA ALA A 3 -27.88 -5.54 17.58
C ALA A 3 -26.47 -5.62 16.98
N ILE A 4 -26.33 -5.75 15.64
CA ILE A 4 -25.03 -5.75 14.95
C ILE A 4 -24.40 -4.36 14.94
N ILE A 5 -25.22 -3.31 14.83
CA ILE A 5 -24.76 -1.91 14.93
C ILE A 5 -24.30 -1.61 16.36
N ALA A 6 -24.99 -2.11 17.39
CA ALA A 6 -24.61 -1.94 18.80
C ALA A 6 -23.30 -2.69 19.14
N THR A 7 -23.02 -3.84 18.50
CA THR A 7 -21.79 -4.61 18.75
C THR A 7 -20.58 -3.99 18.04
N VAL A 8 -20.76 -3.33 16.90
CA VAL A 8 -19.69 -2.56 16.22
C VAL A 8 -19.48 -1.18 16.86
N CYS A 9 -20.54 -0.59 17.41
CA CYS A 9 -20.51 0.61 18.23
C CYS A 9 -20.23 0.33 19.71
N GLY A 10 -19.87 -0.89 20.06
CA GLY A 10 -19.48 -1.27 21.42
C GLY A 10 -18.37 -0.38 21.97
N ASN A 11 -18.75 0.84 22.25
CA ASN A 11 -18.02 1.91 22.89
C ASN A 11 -17.10 2.72 21.95
N LEU A 12 -17.60 3.89 21.55
CA LEU A 12 -16.73 5.02 21.15
C LEU A 12 -15.52 5.13 22.10
N ASN A 13 -15.71 4.88 23.40
CA ASN A 13 -14.67 4.81 24.40
C ASN A 13 -13.55 3.77 24.09
N ASN A 14 -13.88 2.59 23.52
CA ASN A 14 -12.85 1.59 23.17
C ASN A 14 -12.04 2.02 21.95
N VAL A 15 -12.66 2.64 20.96
CA VAL A 15 -11.95 3.17 19.78
C VAL A 15 -11.02 4.32 20.18
N ASP A 16 -11.46 5.21 21.07
CA ASP A 16 -10.63 6.31 21.54
C ASP A 16 -9.48 5.82 22.42
N ARG A 17 -9.70 4.80 23.26
CA ARG A 17 -8.63 4.12 24.00
C ARG A 17 -7.64 3.44 23.07
N LEU A 18 -8.12 2.79 22.01
CA LEU A 18 -7.28 2.18 20.99
C LEU A 18 -6.40 3.21 20.28
N ILE A 19 -6.99 4.33 19.88
CA ILE A 19 -6.25 5.45 19.27
C ILE A 19 -5.20 6.00 20.24
N GLY A 20 -5.56 6.18 21.52
CA GLY A 20 -4.63 6.60 22.56
C GLY A 20 -3.44 5.64 22.72
N GLU A 21 -3.68 4.34 22.64
CA GLU A 21 -2.61 3.33 22.69
C GLU A 21 -1.74 3.36 21.43
N VAL A 22 -2.36 3.44 20.24
CA VAL A 22 -1.66 3.52 18.95
C VAL A 22 -0.70 4.72 18.91
N ARG A 23 -1.09 5.88 19.42
CA ARG A 23 -0.24 7.09 19.50
C ARG A 23 1.03 6.91 20.35
N ARG A 24 1.06 5.93 21.25
CA ARG A 24 2.23 5.62 22.09
C ARG A 24 3.20 4.66 21.44
N VAL A 25 2.76 3.98 20.37
CA VAL A 25 3.59 2.97 19.71
C VAL A 25 4.76 3.64 19.01
N ARG A 26 5.94 3.06 19.20
CA ARG A 26 7.13 3.37 18.40
C ARG A 26 7.37 2.22 17.44
N VAL A 27 7.70 2.57 16.20
CA VAL A 27 7.96 1.62 15.13
C VAL A 27 9.41 1.75 14.65
N PRO A 28 10.10 0.62 14.44
CA PRO A 28 11.44 0.66 13.87
C PRO A 28 11.37 1.09 12.40
N LEU A 29 12.35 1.85 11.95
CA LEU A 29 12.63 2.04 10.54
C LEU A 29 13.47 0.87 10.06
N GLU A 30 13.10 0.28 8.90
CA GLU A 30 13.62 -1.04 8.47
C GLU A 30 15.14 -1.05 8.27
N ASN A 31 15.71 0.04 7.76
CA ASN A 31 17.12 0.16 7.40
C ASN A 31 17.92 1.03 8.37
N MET A 32 17.30 1.51 9.43
CA MET A 32 17.92 2.37 10.44
C MET A 32 17.76 1.75 11.82
N SER A 33 18.79 1.83 12.66
CA SER A 33 18.72 1.37 14.06
C SER A 33 17.97 2.35 14.97
N ILE A 34 16.94 3.03 14.44
CA ILE A 34 16.13 3.99 15.19
C ILE A 34 14.66 3.62 15.15
N THR A 35 13.90 4.11 16.10
CA THR A 35 12.44 3.98 16.16
C THR A 35 11.79 5.34 16.18
N VAL A 36 10.69 5.49 15.47
CA VAL A 36 9.87 6.71 15.44
C VAL A 36 8.48 6.45 15.97
N ARG A 37 7.79 7.49 16.44
CA ARG A 37 6.39 7.35 16.85
C ARG A 37 5.51 7.04 15.65
N PHE A 38 4.58 6.10 15.83
CA PHE A 38 3.50 5.88 14.87
C PHE A 38 2.50 7.04 14.97
N ARG A 39 2.26 7.74 13.84
CA ARG A 39 1.48 8.99 13.81
C ARG A 39 0.37 8.95 12.81
N ASP A 40 -0.68 9.70 13.14
CA ASP A 40 -1.74 10.19 12.27
C ASP A 40 -2.37 9.13 11.35
N ARG A 41 -2.93 8.10 11.99
CA ARG A 41 -3.71 7.04 11.35
C ARG A 41 -5.07 6.86 12.03
N GLU A 42 -5.51 7.84 12.82
CA GLU A 42 -6.76 7.76 13.56
C GLU A 42 -7.98 7.66 12.65
N HIS A 43 -7.98 8.43 11.57
CA HIS A 43 -9.04 8.41 10.58
C HIS A 43 -9.09 7.06 9.86
N GLU A 44 -7.95 6.55 9.43
CA GLU A 44 -7.81 5.25 8.79
C GLU A 44 -8.21 4.10 9.74
N ILE A 45 -7.84 4.19 11.02
CA ILE A 45 -8.23 3.22 12.04
C ILE A 45 -9.76 3.19 12.16
N ARG A 46 -10.41 4.36 12.29
CA ARG A 46 -11.87 4.43 12.39
C ARG A 46 -12.53 3.86 11.14
N LYS A 47 -12.11 4.25 9.95
CA LYS A 47 -12.63 3.71 8.68
C LYS A 47 -12.37 2.22 8.55
N PHE A 48 -11.20 1.73 8.91
CA PHE A 48 -10.88 0.31 8.87
C PHE A 48 -11.83 -0.50 9.76
N LEU A 49 -12.06 -0.05 10.99
CA LEU A 49 -12.98 -0.69 11.93
C LEU A 49 -14.43 -0.67 11.44
N THR A 50 -14.89 0.47 10.93
CA THR A 50 -16.29 0.67 10.54
C THR A 50 -16.63 0.12 9.16
N ASN A 51 -15.69 0.13 8.21
CA ASN A 51 -15.93 -0.23 6.83
C ASN A 51 -15.28 -1.57 6.45
N THR A 52 -13.96 -1.71 6.68
CA THR A 52 -13.25 -2.92 6.27
C THR A 52 -13.63 -4.11 7.12
N LEU A 53 -13.69 -3.96 8.45
CA LEU A 53 -14.10 -5.02 9.37
C LEU A 53 -15.62 -5.15 9.56
N LYS A 54 -16.43 -4.42 8.79
CA LYS A 54 -17.90 -4.54 8.82
C LYS A 54 -18.40 -5.82 8.15
N SER A 55 -17.68 -6.31 7.15
CA SER A 55 -18.10 -7.46 6.34
C SER A 55 -17.00 -8.52 6.27
N ARG A 56 -17.41 -9.78 6.29
CA ARG A 56 -16.56 -10.94 5.97
C ARG A 56 -16.18 -10.96 4.48
N GLY A 57 -15.22 -11.79 4.09
CA GLY A 57 -14.80 -11.96 2.70
C GLY A 57 -13.41 -11.39 2.42
N VAL A 58 -13.16 -11.04 1.17
CA VAL A 58 -11.83 -10.64 0.69
C VAL A 58 -11.74 -9.14 0.49
N SER A 59 -10.62 -8.55 0.89
CA SER A 59 -10.29 -7.15 0.62
C SER A 59 -8.83 -7.00 0.22
N LEU A 60 -8.57 -6.00 -0.60
CA LEU A 60 -7.25 -5.56 -0.99
C LEU A 60 -6.98 -4.20 -0.34
N ILE A 61 -5.89 -4.07 0.41
CA ILE A 61 -5.39 -2.77 0.85
C ILE A 61 -4.17 -2.43 0.01
N PHE A 62 -4.27 -1.40 -0.78
CA PHE A 62 -3.19 -0.95 -1.63
C PHE A 62 -2.84 0.52 -1.38
N GLY A 63 -1.72 0.96 -1.89
CA GLY A 63 -1.23 2.32 -1.74
C GLY A 63 0.25 2.38 -2.08
N PRO A 64 0.85 3.57 -2.07
CA PRO A 64 2.26 3.75 -2.38
C PRO A 64 3.16 2.79 -1.60
N ARG A 65 4.23 2.35 -2.23
CA ARG A 65 5.27 1.61 -1.53
C ARG A 65 5.87 2.53 -0.46
N GLY A 66 5.87 2.08 0.80
CA GLY A 66 6.31 2.91 1.92
C GLY A 66 5.21 3.74 2.59
N ALA A 67 3.95 3.65 2.18
CA ALA A 67 2.81 4.30 2.85
C ALA A 67 2.51 3.73 4.26
N GLY A 68 3.24 2.70 4.71
CA GLY A 68 3.08 2.12 6.04
C GLY A 68 1.94 1.12 6.18
N LYS A 69 1.51 0.45 5.11
CA LYS A 69 0.41 -0.55 5.13
C LYS A 69 0.65 -1.68 6.14
N SER A 70 1.80 -2.33 6.06
CA SER A 70 2.21 -3.42 6.97
C SER A 70 2.31 -2.94 8.42
N THR A 71 2.89 -1.76 8.61
CA THR A 71 3.03 -1.11 9.92
C THR A 71 1.65 -0.79 10.51
N PHE A 72 0.73 -0.27 9.70
CA PHE A 72 -0.64 0.03 10.11
C PHE A 72 -1.35 -1.19 10.71
N VAL A 73 -1.36 -2.32 9.98
CA VAL A 73 -2.04 -3.54 10.46
C VAL A 73 -1.33 -4.13 11.67
N LYS A 74 0.00 -4.12 11.70
CA LYS A 74 0.80 -4.60 12.83
C LYS A 74 0.51 -3.79 14.09
N VAL A 75 0.61 -2.47 14.03
CA VAL A 75 0.36 -1.57 15.17
C VAL A 75 -1.06 -1.71 15.65
N LEU A 76 -2.03 -1.76 14.73
CA LEU A 76 -3.45 -1.90 15.05
C LEU A 76 -3.73 -3.22 15.78
N SER A 77 -3.25 -4.35 15.26
CA SER A 77 -3.47 -5.66 15.88
C SER A 77 -2.83 -5.77 17.27
N ASP A 78 -1.63 -5.21 17.45
CA ASP A 78 -0.93 -5.19 18.74
C ASP A 78 -1.61 -4.26 19.75
N ALA A 79 -2.09 -3.09 19.33
CA ALA A 79 -2.81 -2.16 20.18
C ALA A 79 -4.17 -2.71 20.63
N MET A 80 -4.93 -3.35 19.74
CA MET A 80 -6.21 -4.00 20.08
C MET A 80 -6.05 -5.03 21.19
N ARG A 81 -4.98 -5.82 21.14
CA ARG A 81 -4.67 -6.83 22.15
C ARG A 81 -4.39 -6.22 23.54
N ARG A 82 -3.76 -5.02 23.59
CA ARG A 82 -3.39 -4.34 24.84
C ARG A 82 -4.57 -3.62 25.49
N VAL A 83 -5.42 -3.02 24.67
CA VAL A 83 -6.52 -2.16 25.18
C VAL A 83 -7.66 -2.99 25.77
N GLY A 84 -7.88 -4.21 25.29
CA GLY A 84 -9.10 -4.98 25.59
C GLY A 84 -10.34 -4.40 24.90
N GLY A 85 -11.46 -5.13 24.98
CA GLY A 85 -12.70 -4.73 24.30
C GLY A 85 -12.73 -4.99 22.80
N PHE A 86 -11.69 -5.65 22.28
CA PHE A 86 -11.58 -6.17 20.93
C PHE A 86 -11.28 -7.68 20.94
N ASP A 87 -11.65 -8.34 22.04
CA ASP A 87 -11.36 -9.76 22.25
C ASP A 87 -12.07 -10.67 21.25
N ASP A 88 -13.10 -10.15 20.59
CA ASP A 88 -13.79 -10.80 19.48
C ASP A 88 -13.05 -10.69 18.14
N ILE A 89 -11.99 -9.88 18.03
CA ILE A 89 -11.18 -9.73 16.83
C ILE A 89 -9.85 -10.44 17.02
N ALA A 90 -9.55 -11.36 16.11
CA ALA A 90 -8.31 -12.12 16.11
C ALA A 90 -7.56 -11.93 14.79
N PHE A 91 -6.23 -11.97 14.83
CA PHE A 91 -5.39 -11.78 13.66
C PHE A 91 -4.50 -12.99 13.41
N VAL A 92 -4.40 -13.37 12.13
CA VAL A 92 -3.34 -14.22 11.59
C VAL A 92 -2.64 -13.43 10.51
N ARG A 93 -1.33 -13.27 10.60
CA ARG A 93 -0.55 -12.54 9.60
C ARG A 93 0.51 -13.44 8.98
N TYR A 94 0.49 -13.48 7.66
CA TYR A 94 1.48 -14.11 6.80
C TYR A 94 2.28 -13.03 6.08
N THR A 95 3.61 -13.02 6.25
CA THR A 95 4.50 -12.07 5.58
C THR A 95 5.27 -12.81 4.49
N PHE A 96 5.08 -12.38 3.24
CA PHE A 96 5.68 -13.03 2.06
C PHE A 96 7.05 -12.45 1.73
N GLY A 97 7.92 -13.29 1.18
CA GLY A 97 9.14 -12.91 0.47
C GLY A 97 9.02 -13.23 -1.02
N GLU A 98 10.14 -13.20 -1.73
CA GLU A 98 10.14 -13.48 -3.18
C GLU A 98 9.78 -14.93 -3.51
N GLU A 99 10.21 -15.86 -2.68
CA GLU A 99 10.11 -17.30 -2.96
C GLU A 99 9.36 -18.09 -1.87
N MET A 100 9.22 -17.52 -0.69
CA MET A 100 8.62 -18.21 0.44
C MET A 100 7.91 -17.27 1.41
N LEU A 101 7.10 -17.85 2.26
CA LEU A 101 6.55 -17.20 3.44
C LEU A 101 7.69 -16.99 4.46
N ARG A 102 7.92 -15.76 4.88
CA ARG A 102 9.01 -15.39 5.81
C ARG A 102 8.62 -15.51 7.25
N GLU A 103 7.39 -15.17 7.57
CA GLU A 103 6.90 -15.10 8.94
C GLU A 103 5.41 -15.40 9.00
N THR A 104 5.02 -16.19 10.00
CA THR A 104 3.63 -16.39 10.40
C THR A 104 3.44 -15.92 11.83
N ARG A 105 2.44 -15.09 12.07
CA ARG A 105 2.04 -14.69 13.43
C ARG A 105 0.57 -15.02 13.64
N VAL A 106 0.31 -15.87 14.61
CA VAL A 106 -1.04 -16.24 15.02
C VAL A 106 -1.36 -15.57 16.34
N ASN A 107 -2.44 -14.81 16.37
CA ASN A 107 -2.93 -14.15 17.57
C ASN A 107 -4.44 -14.39 17.69
N ILE A 108 -4.79 -15.60 18.11
CA ILE A 108 -6.17 -16.04 18.34
C ILE A 108 -6.26 -16.62 19.75
N PRO A 109 -6.76 -15.84 20.72
CA PRO A 109 -6.95 -16.34 22.07
C PRO A 109 -7.89 -17.55 22.10
N GLY A 110 -7.49 -18.62 22.80
CA GLY A 110 -8.25 -19.86 22.92
C GLY A 110 -8.06 -20.87 21.79
N LEU A 111 -7.15 -20.60 20.83
CA LEU A 111 -6.81 -21.56 19.80
C LEU A 111 -5.85 -22.64 20.35
N GLY A 112 -6.06 -23.90 19.98
CA GLY A 112 -5.17 -25.01 20.37
C GLY A 112 -3.80 -24.92 19.70
N ILE A 113 -2.78 -25.45 20.37
CA ILE A 113 -1.38 -25.43 19.90
C ILE A 113 -1.25 -26.20 18.57
N ASP A 114 -1.99 -27.29 18.41
CA ASP A 114 -2.03 -28.10 17.20
C ASP A 114 -2.48 -27.27 15.96
N VAL A 115 -3.51 -26.43 16.13
CA VAL A 115 -4.00 -25.56 15.06
C VAL A 115 -3.01 -24.42 14.79
N ILE A 116 -2.37 -23.88 15.82
CA ILE A 116 -1.30 -22.86 15.63
C ILE A 116 -0.17 -23.45 14.80
N GLN A 117 0.28 -24.66 15.14
CA GLN A 117 1.33 -25.37 14.39
C GLN A 117 0.89 -25.69 12.95
N GLU A 118 -0.38 -26.05 12.72
CA GLU A 118 -0.91 -26.28 11.38
C GLU A 118 -0.93 -24.96 10.56
N LEU A 119 -1.32 -23.83 11.17
CA LEU A 119 -1.28 -22.52 10.53
C LEU A 119 0.16 -22.06 10.23
N GLU A 120 1.08 -22.29 11.12
CA GLU A 120 2.51 -22.03 10.93
C GLU A 120 3.13 -22.97 9.88
N GLY A 121 2.66 -24.22 9.85
CA GLY A 121 3.08 -25.21 8.86
C GLY A 121 2.70 -24.85 7.43
N VAL A 122 1.70 -24.00 7.22
CA VAL A 122 1.39 -23.43 5.88
C VAL A 122 2.57 -22.63 5.32
N ALA A 123 3.39 -22.06 6.20
CA ALA A 123 4.61 -21.34 5.82
C ALA A 123 5.66 -22.20 5.10
N ASN A 124 5.68 -23.50 5.36
CA ASN A 124 6.68 -24.43 4.81
C ASN A 124 6.24 -25.07 3.48
N ILE A 125 5.16 -24.59 2.86
CA ILE A 125 4.69 -25.12 1.60
C ILE A 125 5.63 -24.67 0.48
N ASN A 126 6.15 -25.67 -0.26
CA ASN A 126 7.00 -25.42 -1.41
C ASN A 126 6.20 -24.67 -2.49
N LEU A 127 6.58 -23.41 -2.76
CA LEU A 127 5.86 -22.50 -3.65
C LEU A 127 6.16 -22.76 -5.15
N SER A 128 6.81 -23.89 -5.49
CA SER A 128 7.14 -24.27 -6.88
C SER A 128 5.97 -24.91 -7.65
N MET A 129 4.74 -24.52 -7.33
CA MET A 129 3.53 -25.13 -7.86
C MET A 129 2.84 -24.23 -8.90
N ASP A 130 1.96 -24.83 -9.69
CA ASP A 130 1.10 -24.15 -10.64
C ASP A 130 0.13 -23.13 -9.95
N PRO A 131 -0.43 -22.16 -10.70
CA PRO A 131 -1.28 -21.10 -10.11
C PRO A 131 -2.51 -21.64 -9.35
N LEU A 132 -3.05 -22.80 -9.73
CA LEU A 132 -4.19 -23.40 -9.05
C LEU A 132 -3.80 -23.92 -7.67
N SER A 133 -2.70 -24.66 -7.57
CA SER A 133 -2.14 -25.16 -6.31
C SER A 133 -1.76 -24.00 -5.39
N LEU A 134 -1.22 -22.90 -5.92
CA LEU A 134 -0.89 -21.70 -5.16
C LEU A 134 -2.13 -21.01 -4.61
N SER A 135 -3.20 -20.91 -5.41
CA SER A 135 -4.46 -20.33 -4.91
C SER A 135 -5.03 -21.16 -3.76
N MET A 136 -4.93 -22.50 -3.84
CA MET A 136 -5.35 -23.38 -2.75
C MET A 136 -4.49 -23.18 -1.49
N ASN A 137 -3.17 -22.96 -1.63
CA ASN A 137 -2.31 -22.67 -0.49
C ASN A 137 -2.68 -21.36 0.23
N LEU A 138 -3.11 -20.32 -0.50
CA LEU A 138 -3.63 -19.10 0.10
C LEU A 138 -5.01 -19.27 0.74
N VAL A 139 -5.81 -20.23 0.27
CA VAL A 139 -7.12 -20.56 0.87
C VAL A 139 -6.97 -21.48 2.09
N LYS A 140 -5.93 -22.31 2.14
CA LYS A 140 -5.70 -23.29 3.21
C LYS A 140 -5.76 -22.72 4.63
N PRO A 141 -5.16 -21.57 4.97
CA PRO A 141 -5.32 -20.95 6.28
C PRO A 141 -6.78 -20.70 6.67
N ILE A 142 -7.58 -20.27 5.71
CA ILE A 142 -9.02 -20.01 5.92
C ILE A 142 -9.76 -21.32 6.22
N LEU A 143 -9.43 -22.40 5.51
CA LEU A 143 -10.00 -23.74 5.76
C LEU A 143 -9.62 -24.29 7.15
N ILE A 144 -8.36 -24.15 7.56
CA ILE A 144 -7.88 -24.55 8.89
C ILE A 144 -8.67 -23.78 9.95
N LEU A 145 -8.75 -22.45 9.81
CA LEU A 145 -9.47 -21.59 10.74
C LEU A 145 -10.97 -21.91 10.78
N ALA A 146 -11.59 -22.19 9.63
CA ALA A 146 -13.00 -22.55 9.56
C ALA A 146 -13.32 -23.84 10.33
N ARG A 147 -12.43 -24.83 10.28
CA ARG A 147 -12.53 -26.07 11.10
C ARG A 147 -12.30 -25.76 12.58
N ALA A 148 -11.26 -25.02 12.89
CA ALA A 148 -10.89 -24.66 14.27
C ALA A 148 -11.99 -23.87 14.99
N VAL A 149 -12.63 -22.91 14.31
CA VAL A 149 -13.75 -22.14 14.88
C VAL A 149 -14.87 -23.05 15.40
N ARG A 150 -15.17 -24.14 14.68
CA ARG A 150 -16.17 -25.13 15.14
C ARG A 150 -15.67 -25.95 16.33
N SER A 151 -14.44 -26.43 16.25
CA SER A 151 -13.87 -27.35 17.24
C SER A 151 -13.59 -26.67 18.60
N TYR A 152 -13.18 -25.41 18.60
CA TYR A 152 -12.79 -24.63 19.78
C TYR A 152 -13.86 -23.64 20.26
N GLY A 153 -15.06 -23.65 19.68
CA GLY A 153 -16.15 -22.76 20.10
C GLY A 153 -15.91 -21.27 19.81
N LEU A 154 -15.11 -20.96 18.80
CA LEU A 154 -14.70 -19.60 18.45
C LEU A 154 -15.68 -18.89 17.48
N ARG A 155 -16.97 -19.29 17.45
CA ARG A 155 -17.97 -18.74 16.50
C ARG A 155 -18.20 -17.25 16.63
N ASP A 156 -18.01 -16.70 17.83
CA ASP A 156 -18.16 -15.27 18.11
C ASP A 156 -16.94 -14.45 17.70
N LYS A 157 -15.85 -15.10 17.25
CA LYS A 157 -14.64 -14.41 16.82
C LYS A 157 -14.72 -13.94 15.37
N ARG A 158 -14.25 -12.72 15.15
CA ARG A 158 -13.97 -12.16 13.83
C ARG A 158 -12.50 -12.35 13.51
N ILE A 159 -12.19 -13.27 12.60
CA ILE A 159 -10.80 -13.62 12.28
C ILE A 159 -10.34 -12.83 11.06
N VAL A 160 -9.26 -12.10 11.21
CA VAL A 160 -8.62 -11.33 10.15
C VAL A 160 -7.34 -12.05 9.72
N VAL A 161 -7.32 -12.54 8.50
CA VAL A 161 -6.14 -13.17 7.89
C VAL A 161 -5.47 -12.16 6.97
N VAL A 162 -4.25 -11.76 7.30
CA VAL A 162 -3.48 -10.75 6.56
C VAL A 162 -2.41 -11.44 5.73
N TYR A 163 -2.41 -11.17 4.44
CA TYR A 163 -1.38 -11.58 3.48
C TYR A 163 -0.54 -10.36 3.15
N ASP A 164 0.58 -10.22 3.87
CA ASP A 164 1.42 -9.03 3.84
C ASP A 164 2.59 -9.21 2.87
N ASP A 165 2.96 -8.14 2.14
CA ASP A 165 4.07 -8.12 1.17
C ASP A 165 3.91 -9.14 0.03
N ILE A 166 2.66 -9.47 -0.33
CA ILE A 166 2.35 -10.52 -1.30
C ILE A 166 2.71 -10.13 -2.75
N ASP A 167 3.02 -8.88 -3.02
CA ASP A 167 3.37 -8.38 -4.35
C ASP A 167 4.47 -9.20 -5.04
N ARG A 168 5.54 -9.52 -4.32
CA ARG A 168 6.68 -10.26 -4.85
C ARG A 168 6.29 -11.66 -5.28
N PHE A 169 5.47 -12.31 -4.47
CA PHE A 169 4.89 -13.59 -4.76
C PHE A 169 4.00 -13.54 -6.01
N LEU A 170 3.10 -12.55 -6.10
CA LEU A 170 2.19 -12.39 -7.23
C LEU A 170 2.94 -12.06 -8.54
N ARG A 171 4.02 -11.30 -8.48
CA ARG A 171 4.87 -11.05 -9.66
C ARG A 171 5.48 -12.33 -10.22
N LYS A 172 5.92 -13.23 -9.35
CA LYS A 172 6.57 -14.48 -9.75
C LYS A 172 5.56 -15.50 -10.30
N TYR A 173 4.40 -15.62 -9.65
CA TYR A 173 3.47 -16.72 -9.91
C TYR A 173 2.20 -16.31 -10.68
N GLY A 174 2.03 -15.03 -10.97
CA GLY A 174 0.88 -14.47 -11.68
C GLY A 174 -0.20 -13.91 -10.76
N TYR A 175 -0.83 -12.83 -11.24
CA TYR A 175 -1.89 -12.14 -10.49
C TYR A 175 -3.25 -12.86 -10.59
N GLU A 176 -3.38 -13.84 -11.47
CA GLU A 176 -4.58 -14.70 -11.64
C GLU A 176 -4.88 -15.48 -10.36
N VAL A 177 -3.87 -15.72 -9.52
CA VAL A 177 -4.02 -16.29 -8.17
C VAL A 177 -5.02 -15.51 -7.35
N LEU A 178 -5.04 -14.17 -7.45
CA LEU A 178 -6.00 -13.31 -6.73
C LEU A 178 -7.45 -13.55 -7.16
N ASP A 179 -7.71 -13.78 -8.45
CA ASP A 179 -9.05 -14.09 -8.94
C ASP A 179 -9.56 -15.42 -8.36
N ALA A 180 -8.71 -16.45 -8.41
CA ALA A 180 -9.05 -17.75 -7.85
C ALA A 180 -9.35 -17.68 -6.34
N VAL A 181 -8.52 -16.94 -5.59
CA VAL A 181 -8.68 -16.75 -4.14
C VAL A 181 -9.93 -15.93 -3.82
N ALA A 182 -10.20 -14.86 -4.58
CA ALA A 182 -11.37 -14.01 -4.39
C ALA A 182 -12.69 -14.75 -4.62
N ASN A 183 -12.69 -15.78 -5.46
CA ASN A 183 -13.85 -16.64 -5.68
C ASN A 183 -13.97 -17.75 -4.62
N LYS A 184 -12.86 -18.40 -4.26
CA LYS A 184 -12.87 -19.55 -3.33
C LYS A 184 -13.08 -19.19 -1.87
N ILE A 185 -12.49 -18.11 -1.38
CA ILE A 185 -12.60 -17.70 0.04
C ILE A 185 -14.06 -17.43 0.44
N PRO A 186 -14.86 -16.67 -0.31
CA PRO A 186 -16.28 -16.50 0.02
C PRO A 186 -17.08 -17.80 0.09
N ASP A 187 -16.75 -18.79 -0.76
CA ASP A 187 -17.42 -20.10 -0.71
C ASP A 187 -17.10 -20.85 0.56
N VAL A 188 -15.83 -20.92 0.97
CA VAL A 188 -15.41 -21.54 2.24
C VAL A 188 -16.06 -20.83 3.44
N ILE A 189 -16.09 -19.50 3.45
CA ILE A 189 -16.73 -18.72 4.52
C ILE A 189 -18.22 -19.05 4.63
N ARG A 190 -18.91 -19.22 3.49
CA ARG A 190 -20.34 -19.54 3.42
C ARG A 190 -20.61 -20.98 3.85
N GLU A 191 -19.84 -21.92 3.32
CA GLU A 191 -19.98 -23.35 3.61
C GLU A 191 -19.77 -23.67 5.11
N HIS A 192 -18.81 -23.00 5.72
CA HIS A 192 -18.47 -23.23 7.13
C HIS A 192 -19.16 -22.28 8.11
N ASP A 193 -19.90 -21.28 7.62
CA ASP A 193 -20.55 -20.22 8.41
C ASP A 193 -19.62 -19.57 9.44
N VAL A 194 -18.47 -19.10 8.96
CA VAL A 194 -17.45 -18.45 9.79
C VAL A 194 -17.31 -16.97 9.43
N TRP A 195 -16.93 -16.16 10.42
CA TRP A 195 -16.58 -14.76 10.14
C TRP A 195 -15.07 -14.64 9.91
N VAL A 196 -14.68 -14.64 8.67
CA VAL A 196 -13.28 -14.45 8.26
C VAL A 196 -13.18 -13.28 7.27
N LYS A 197 -12.18 -12.44 7.49
CA LYS A 197 -11.75 -11.36 6.60
C LYS A 197 -10.34 -11.63 6.12
N ALA A 198 -10.18 -11.89 4.83
CA ALA A 198 -8.87 -11.97 4.18
C ALA A 198 -8.46 -10.59 3.66
N LEU A 199 -7.30 -10.11 4.08
CA LEU A 199 -6.72 -8.82 3.69
C LEU A 199 -5.42 -9.06 2.92
N PHE A 200 -5.41 -8.68 1.65
CA PHE A 200 -4.22 -8.69 0.81
C PHE A 200 -3.58 -7.30 0.81
N MET A 201 -2.33 -7.21 1.28
CA MET A 201 -1.58 -5.96 1.35
C MET A 201 -0.66 -5.87 0.13
N VAL A 202 -0.92 -4.91 -0.76
CA VAL A 202 -0.19 -4.78 -2.02
C VAL A 202 0.25 -3.33 -2.27
N SER A 203 1.39 -3.18 -2.95
CA SER A 203 1.89 -1.90 -3.44
C SER A 203 1.99 -1.87 -4.97
N ASP A 204 1.76 -3.03 -5.60
CA ASP A 204 1.91 -3.21 -7.03
C ASP A 204 0.63 -2.85 -7.77
N GLN A 205 0.76 -2.02 -8.81
CA GLN A 205 -0.37 -1.60 -9.62
C GLN A 205 -1.02 -2.76 -10.39
N ALA A 206 -0.25 -3.78 -10.78
CA ALA A 206 -0.79 -4.95 -11.47
C ALA A 206 -1.76 -5.75 -10.59
N ALA A 207 -1.47 -5.86 -9.28
CA ALA A 207 -2.38 -6.47 -8.31
C ALA A 207 -3.69 -5.68 -8.19
N VAL A 208 -3.62 -4.36 -8.25
CA VAL A 208 -4.81 -3.48 -8.23
C VAL A 208 -5.65 -3.68 -9.48
N ASN A 209 -5.03 -3.75 -10.66
CA ASN A 209 -5.72 -3.99 -11.92
C ASN A 209 -6.47 -5.33 -11.90
N MET A 210 -5.88 -6.38 -11.33
CA MET A 210 -6.54 -7.67 -11.17
C MET A 210 -7.70 -7.58 -10.16
N ALA A 211 -7.49 -6.96 -9.00
CA ALA A 211 -8.54 -6.77 -8.00
C ALA A 211 -9.74 -6.01 -8.57
N MET A 212 -9.52 -5.02 -9.44
CA MET A 212 -10.58 -4.28 -10.10
C MET A 212 -11.40 -5.12 -11.09
N ARG A 213 -10.79 -6.08 -11.75
CA ARG A 213 -11.52 -7.04 -12.63
C ARG A 213 -12.44 -7.96 -11.83
N VAL A 214 -12.04 -8.29 -10.60
CA VAL A 214 -12.78 -9.19 -9.71
C VAL A 214 -13.84 -8.44 -8.89
N SER A 215 -13.57 -7.17 -8.53
CA SER A 215 -14.43 -6.34 -7.67
C SER A 215 -15.89 -6.20 -8.16
N PRO A 216 -16.19 -6.01 -9.47
CA PRO A 216 -17.57 -5.92 -9.94
C PRO A 216 -18.41 -7.17 -9.66
N LYS A 217 -17.76 -8.34 -9.54
CA LYS A 217 -18.42 -9.61 -9.16
C LYS A 217 -18.59 -9.77 -7.63
N GLY A 218 -18.21 -8.76 -6.85
CA GLY A 218 -18.31 -8.79 -5.39
C GLY A 218 -17.25 -9.64 -4.67
N GLY A 219 -16.26 -10.18 -5.42
CA GLY A 219 -15.26 -11.09 -4.86
C GLY A 219 -14.21 -10.41 -3.98
N MET A 220 -13.84 -9.16 -4.29
CA MET A 220 -12.80 -8.44 -3.58
C MET A 220 -13.12 -6.94 -3.51
N ARG A 221 -12.87 -6.32 -2.34
CA ARG A 221 -13.06 -4.87 -2.15
C ARG A 221 -11.71 -4.18 -2.01
N PRO A 222 -11.37 -3.23 -2.90
CA PRO A 222 -10.14 -2.46 -2.80
C PRO A 222 -10.27 -1.26 -1.86
N TYR A 223 -9.26 -1.05 -1.02
CA TYR A 223 -9.11 0.10 -0.12
C TYR A 223 -7.75 0.76 -0.36
N LEU A 224 -7.74 2.08 -0.47
CA LEU A 224 -6.52 2.87 -0.64
C LEU A 224 -6.02 3.39 0.71
N LEU A 225 -4.79 3.05 1.08
CA LEU A 225 -4.05 3.66 2.18
C LEU A 225 -2.93 4.53 1.59
N TRP A 226 -3.04 5.85 1.80
CA TRP A 226 -2.08 6.82 1.25
C TRP A 226 -0.91 7.10 2.20
N ASN A 227 0.07 7.87 1.73
CA ASN A 227 1.18 8.40 2.52
C ASN A 227 0.69 9.25 3.71
N LEU A 228 1.57 9.60 4.64
CA LEU A 228 1.24 10.47 5.77
C LEU A 228 0.85 11.88 5.27
N PRO A 229 -0.08 12.58 5.95
CA PRO A 229 -0.37 13.97 5.65
C PRO A 229 0.80 14.87 6.08
N ARG A 230 0.83 16.10 5.54
CA ARG A 230 1.94 17.05 5.65
C ARG A 230 2.39 17.31 7.10
N SER A 231 1.43 17.54 8.00
CA SER A 231 1.76 17.81 9.42
C SER A 231 2.46 16.62 10.08
N ALA A 232 1.91 15.42 9.96
CA ALA A 232 2.47 14.22 10.56
C ALA A 232 3.82 13.85 9.93
N PHE A 233 3.96 14.03 8.61
CA PHE A 233 5.24 13.82 7.94
C PHE A 233 6.32 14.78 8.44
N GLY A 234 5.99 16.07 8.61
CA GLY A 234 6.92 17.05 9.18
C GLY A 234 7.39 16.67 10.58
N GLU A 235 6.49 16.15 11.43
CA GLU A 235 6.88 15.63 12.73
C GLU A 235 7.82 14.42 12.66
N VAL A 236 7.59 13.50 11.69
CA VAL A 236 8.50 12.36 11.48
C VAL A 236 9.88 12.83 11.00
N VAL A 237 9.92 13.79 10.07
CA VAL A 237 11.18 14.39 9.60
C VAL A 237 11.96 15.00 10.76
N ASN A 238 11.31 15.79 11.60
CA ASN A 238 11.95 16.43 12.76
C ASN A 238 12.47 15.38 13.76
N GLU A 239 11.67 14.35 14.07
CA GLU A 239 12.11 13.27 14.98
C GLU A 239 13.32 12.51 14.42
N ILE A 240 13.35 12.21 13.11
CA ILE A 240 14.51 11.55 12.49
C ILE A 240 15.73 12.48 12.47
N ALA A 241 15.54 13.77 12.18
CA ALA A 241 16.62 14.76 12.22
C ALA A 241 17.27 14.87 13.61
N GLU A 242 16.46 14.92 14.66
CA GLU A 242 16.95 14.90 16.06
C GLU A 242 17.74 13.62 16.36
N LEU A 243 17.20 12.46 16.00
CA LEU A 243 17.83 11.16 16.27
C LEU A 243 19.13 10.94 15.48
N THR A 244 19.26 11.57 14.31
CA THR A 244 20.46 11.49 13.45
C THR A 244 21.43 12.65 13.65
N GLY A 245 21.05 13.65 14.46
CA GLY A 245 21.85 14.86 14.70
C GLY A 245 21.90 15.82 13.52
N ALA A 246 21.00 15.66 12.54
CA ALA A 246 20.91 16.55 11.37
C ALA A 246 20.34 17.92 11.76
N LYS A 247 20.87 19.00 11.17
CA LYS A 247 20.47 20.38 11.44
C LYS A 247 19.99 21.06 10.18
N ASN A 248 19.11 22.05 10.33
CA ASN A 248 18.61 22.89 9.25
C ASN A 248 17.90 22.08 8.13
N ILE A 249 17.14 21.08 8.53
CA ILE A 249 16.36 20.28 7.57
C ILE A 249 15.14 21.09 7.10
N ASP A 250 15.03 21.28 5.79
CA ASP A 250 13.87 21.94 5.18
C ASP A 250 12.73 20.91 5.03
N THR A 251 11.81 20.90 5.98
CA THR A 251 10.66 20.01 5.99
C THR A 251 9.68 20.28 4.86
N GLU A 252 9.62 21.52 4.38
CA GLU A 252 8.76 21.92 3.27
C GLU A 252 9.26 21.38 1.95
N LEU A 253 10.56 21.53 1.70
CA LEU A 253 11.22 20.92 0.54
C LEU A 253 11.03 19.39 0.54
N LEU A 254 11.20 18.76 1.70
CA LEU A 254 11.01 17.31 1.83
C LEU A 254 9.55 16.90 1.59
N TRP A 255 8.57 17.69 2.05
CA TRP A 255 7.18 17.44 1.70
C TRP A 255 6.96 17.49 0.19
N ASN A 256 7.46 18.53 -0.47
CA ASN A 256 7.32 18.72 -1.92
C ASN A 256 8.11 17.71 -2.77
N LEU A 257 8.99 16.91 -2.16
CA LEU A 257 9.73 15.83 -2.81
C LEU A 257 9.19 14.44 -2.46
N LEU A 258 8.84 14.21 -1.20
CA LEU A 258 8.52 12.87 -0.67
C LEU A 258 7.02 12.65 -0.44
N GLY A 259 6.22 13.72 -0.30
CA GLY A 259 4.75 13.66 -0.21
C GLY A 259 4.23 12.77 0.94
N GLY A 260 4.92 12.76 2.08
CA GLY A 260 4.53 11.96 3.23
C GLY A 260 5.01 10.50 3.18
N ASN A 261 5.88 10.12 2.24
CA ASN A 261 6.40 8.77 2.12
C ASN A 261 7.57 8.53 3.07
N VAL A 262 7.31 7.81 4.17
CA VAL A 262 8.32 7.55 5.22
C VAL A 262 9.45 6.65 4.70
N ARG A 263 9.18 5.71 3.81
CA ARG A 263 10.23 4.85 3.24
C ARG A 263 11.22 5.62 2.39
N GLU A 264 10.74 6.55 1.55
CA GLU A 264 11.64 7.38 0.74
C GLU A 264 12.44 8.35 1.63
N LEU A 265 11.86 8.83 2.75
CA LEU A 265 12.60 9.57 3.76
C LEU A 265 13.69 8.71 4.41
N GLU A 266 13.37 7.47 4.77
CA GLU A 266 14.35 6.51 5.30
C GLU A 266 15.49 6.25 4.31
N ILE A 267 15.17 6.07 3.03
CA ILE A 267 16.16 5.89 1.95
C ILE A 267 17.05 7.14 1.82
N LEU A 268 16.45 8.33 1.80
CA LEU A 268 17.19 9.59 1.74
C LEU A 268 18.19 9.71 2.90
N VAL A 269 17.75 9.40 4.11
CA VAL A 269 18.60 9.54 5.31
C VAL A 269 19.67 8.46 5.36
N ASN A 270 19.28 7.19 5.22
CA ASN A 270 20.17 6.05 5.41
C ASN A 270 21.19 5.90 4.27
N ASN A 271 20.74 6.03 3.01
CA ASN A 271 21.58 5.75 1.85
C ASN A 271 22.30 6.98 1.32
N TYR A 272 21.76 8.17 1.57
CA TYR A 272 22.28 9.43 1.00
C TYR A 272 22.66 10.48 2.07
N GLY A 273 22.51 10.18 3.37
CA GLY A 273 22.94 11.10 4.45
C GLY A 273 22.29 12.48 4.34
N TRP A 274 21.01 12.56 3.97
CA TRP A 274 20.26 13.78 3.70
C TRP A 274 20.68 14.53 2.40
N ASP A 275 21.54 13.95 1.54
CA ASP A 275 21.88 14.54 0.23
C ASP A 275 20.71 14.37 -0.76
N ILE A 276 19.87 15.41 -0.84
CA ILE A 276 18.71 15.48 -1.72
C ILE A 276 19.12 15.33 -3.19
N SER A 277 20.24 15.94 -3.59
CA SER A 277 20.70 15.89 -4.98
C SER A 277 21.13 14.48 -5.39
N ALA A 278 21.83 13.74 -4.50
CA ALA A 278 22.20 12.37 -4.74
C ALA A 278 20.97 11.45 -4.83
N TRP A 279 19.99 11.65 -3.94
CA TRP A 279 18.73 10.92 -3.96
C TRP A 279 17.90 11.23 -5.23
N LEU A 280 17.81 12.51 -5.65
CA LEU A 280 17.09 12.89 -6.86
C LEU A 280 17.68 12.26 -8.12
N ARG A 281 19.01 12.09 -8.23
CA ARG A 281 19.62 11.35 -9.35
C ARG A 281 19.07 9.94 -9.45
N GLU A 282 18.85 9.26 -8.32
CA GLU A 282 18.23 7.94 -8.31
C GLU A 282 16.76 8.00 -8.73
N VAL A 283 16.00 9.01 -8.29
CA VAL A 283 14.61 9.21 -8.69
C VAL A 283 14.49 9.42 -10.20
N ILE A 284 15.36 10.26 -10.77
CA ILE A 284 15.45 10.50 -12.22
C ILE A 284 15.69 9.18 -12.96
N ARG A 285 16.64 8.37 -12.49
CA ARG A 285 16.94 7.05 -13.07
C ARG A 285 15.73 6.11 -13.05
N ARG A 286 14.96 6.09 -11.97
CA ARG A 286 13.73 5.27 -11.88
C ARG A 286 12.70 5.69 -12.93
N VAL A 287 12.52 6.99 -13.18
CA VAL A 287 11.62 7.49 -14.24
C VAL A 287 12.14 7.09 -15.63
N ILE A 288 13.45 7.24 -15.88
CA ILE A 288 14.06 6.82 -17.15
C ILE A 288 13.84 5.33 -17.38
N THR A 289 14.06 4.48 -16.37
CA THR A 289 13.82 3.03 -16.48
C THR A 289 12.37 2.71 -16.84
N ALA A 290 11.39 3.49 -16.37
CA ALA A 290 10.01 3.32 -16.80
C ALA A 290 9.80 3.60 -18.31
N PHE A 291 10.58 4.51 -18.90
CA PHE A 291 10.55 4.76 -20.33
C PHE A 291 11.30 3.68 -21.15
N GLU A 292 12.34 3.07 -20.60
CA GLU A 292 13.14 2.03 -21.28
C GLU A 292 12.28 0.84 -21.73
N LYS A 293 11.18 0.55 -21.03
CA LYS A 293 10.23 -0.49 -21.42
C LYS A 293 9.56 -0.25 -22.78
N TYR A 294 9.57 0.98 -23.27
CA TYR A 294 9.00 1.34 -24.58
C TYR A 294 10.06 1.41 -25.68
N VAL A 295 11.33 1.16 -25.36
CA VAL A 295 12.42 1.18 -26.33
C VAL A 295 12.68 -0.24 -26.84
N GLY A 296 12.71 -0.39 -28.18
CA GLY A 296 13.01 -1.66 -28.82
C GLY A 296 12.19 -1.94 -30.09
N PRO A 297 12.38 -3.09 -30.73
CA PRO A 297 11.64 -3.46 -31.93
C PRO A 297 10.13 -3.45 -31.71
N GLY A 298 9.41 -2.70 -32.51
CA GLY A 298 7.94 -2.56 -32.40
C GLY A 298 7.44 -1.50 -31.42
N SER A 299 8.35 -0.78 -30.75
CA SER A 299 8.04 0.35 -29.85
C SER A 299 8.75 1.62 -30.35
N PHE A 300 9.44 2.34 -29.44
CA PHE A 300 10.22 3.52 -29.80
C PHE A 300 11.69 3.16 -30.03
N LEU A 301 12.37 3.89 -30.93
CA LEU A 301 13.79 3.67 -31.20
C LEU A 301 14.71 4.28 -30.12
N SER A 302 14.20 5.26 -29.37
CA SER A 302 14.94 5.90 -28.28
C SER A 302 14.00 6.33 -27.15
N ILE A 303 14.60 6.60 -25.97
CA ILE A 303 13.87 7.13 -24.81
C ILE A 303 13.30 8.52 -25.13
N ASP A 304 14.03 9.34 -25.87
CA ASP A 304 13.55 10.67 -26.30
C ASP A 304 12.34 10.57 -27.24
N ASP A 305 12.27 9.53 -28.08
CA ASP A 305 11.10 9.27 -28.91
C ASP A 305 9.89 8.90 -28.06
N ALA A 306 10.10 8.06 -27.03
CA ALA A 306 9.06 7.73 -26.07
C ALA A 306 8.56 8.95 -25.31
N LEU A 307 9.47 9.84 -24.89
CA LEU A 307 9.12 11.10 -24.25
C LEU A 307 8.34 12.04 -25.19
N ARG A 308 8.76 12.20 -26.46
CA ARG A 308 8.04 13.01 -27.46
C ARG A 308 6.62 12.49 -27.70
N TRP A 309 6.47 11.18 -27.79
CA TRP A 309 5.16 10.55 -27.89
C TRP A 309 4.28 10.84 -26.67
N LEU A 310 4.84 10.68 -25.46
CA LEU A 310 4.16 11.00 -24.22
C LEU A 310 3.69 12.45 -24.17
N VAL A 311 4.56 13.40 -24.54
CA VAL A 311 4.22 14.85 -24.58
C VAL A 311 3.06 15.09 -25.53
N GLY A 312 3.09 14.47 -26.73
CA GLY A 312 1.99 14.56 -27.69
C GLY A 312 0.66 14.04 -27.14
N LYS A 313 0.68 12.85 -26.57
CA LYS A 313 -0.50 12.23 -25.95
C LYS A 313 -1.00 13.01 -24.73
N GLY A 314 -0.08 13.44 -23.87
CA GLY A 314 -0.41 14.20 -22.67
C GLY A 314 -1.05 15.55 -22.97
N ARG A 315 -0.62 16.26 -24.02
CA ARG A 315 -1.26 17.51 -24.47
C ARG A 315 -2.71 17.29 -24.93
N VAL A 316 -2.97 16.22 -25.66
CA VAL A 316 -4.32 15.87 -26.10
C VAL A 316 -5.18 15.55 -24.87
N ALA A 317 -4.71 14.67 -23.98
CA ALA A 317 -5.43 14.30 -22.79
C ALA A 317 -5.67 15.51 -21.87
N ALA A 318 -4.65 16.36 -21.64
CA ALA A 318 -4.81 17.55 -20.81
C ALA A 318 -5.92 18.47 -21.32
N ARG A 319 -5.98 18.70 -22.63
CA ARG A 319 -7.06 19.47 -23.28
C ARG A 319 -8.42 18.79 -23.06
N ASP A 320 -8.50 17.49 -23.27
CA ASP A 320 -9.75 16.71 -23.17
C ASP A 320 -10.26 16.66 -21.72
N TYR A 321 -9.38 16.71 -20.74
CA TYR A 321 -9.72 16.82 -19.31
C TYR A 321 -9.89 18.29 -18.84
N GLY A 322 -9.68 19.28 -19.69
CA GLY A 322 -9.78 20.69 -19.32
C GLY A 322 -8.68 21.16 -18.36
N LEU A 323 -7.48 20.56 -18.43
CA LEU A 323 -6.38 20.80 -17.49
C LEU A 323 -5.40 21.92 -17.94
N GLY A 324 -5.69 22.60 -19.03
CA GLY A 324 -4.81 23.64 -19.55
C GLY A 324 -3.55 23.10 -20.21
N GLU A 325 -2.38 23.74 -19.97
CA GLU A 325 -1.11 23.29 -20.53
C GLU A 325 -0.65 21.97 -19.88
N PHE A 326 -0.19 21.02 -20.70
CA PHE A 326 0.34 19.75 -20.20
C PHE A 326 1.71 19.94 -19.54
N THR A 327 1.77 19.80 -18.24
CA THR A 327 2.97 19.89 -17.40
C THR A 327 3.26 18.59 -16.65
N GLY A 328 2.82 17.43 -17.18
CA GLY A 328 3.01 16.14 -16.54
C GLY A 328 1.92 15.78 -15.51
N GLN A 329 0.73 16.36 -15.63
CA GLN A 329 -0.40 16.03 -14.77
C GLN A 329 -0.68 14.52 -14.78
N PRO A 330 -0.95 13.89 -13.62
CA PRO A 330 -1.08 12.45 -13.51
C PRO A 330 -2.13 11.86 -14.47
N ASP A 331 -3.30 12.47 -14.58
CA ASP A 331 -4.38 11.96 -15.41
C ASP A 331 -4.06 12.05 -16.92
N ALA A 332 -3.20 12.98 -17.32
CA ALA A 332 -2.81 13.17 -18.72
C ALA A 332 -1.71 12.20 -19.19
N VAL A 333 -0.98 11.56 -18.28
CA VAL A 333 0.06 10.55 -18.60
C VAL A 333 -0.45 9.11 -18.49
N GLU A 334 -1.75 8.94 -18.41
CA GLU A 334 -2.44 7.63 -18.27
C GLU A 334 -1.96 6.56 -19.26
N GLY A 335 -1.63 6.96 -20.50
CA GLY A 335 -1.23 6.02 -21.55
C GLY A 335 0.16 5.41 -21.39
N VAL A 336 0.94 5.82 -20.37
CA VAL A 336 2.31 5.31 -20.17
C VAL A 336 2.30 4.17 -19.18
N LEU A 337 2.00 2.95 -19.66
CA LEU A 337 1.93 1.73 -18.85
C LEU A 337 3.19 1.49 -18.01
N GLY A 338 4.39 1.80 -18.52
CA GLY A 338 5.65 1.67 -17.77
C GLY A 338 5.69 2.48 -16.47
N LEU A 339 5.05 3.65 -16.42
CA LEU A 339 4.97 4.43 -15.18
C LEU A 339 4.13 3.72 -14.10
N LEU A 340 3.10 2.98 -14.50
CA LEU A 340 2.30 2.17 -13.58
C LEU A 340 3.04 0.88 -13.20
N GLU A 341 3.67 0.20 -14.16
CA GLU A 341 4.40 -1.05 -13.93
C GLU A 341 5.63 -0.86 -13.05
N GLU A 342 6.34 0.26 -13.20
CA GLU A 342 7.48 0.62 -12.35
C GLU A 342 7.06 1.32 -11.05
N ASN A 343 5.77 1.40 -10.77
CA ASN A 343 5.23 2.05 -9.58
C ASN A 343 5.66 3.52 -9.42
N VAL A 344 5.88 4.22 -10.53
CA VAL A 344 6.04 5.69 -10.54
C VAL A 344 4.69 6.34 -10.29
N MET A 345 3.63 5.76 -10.86
CA MET A 345 2.25 6.18 -10.69
C MET A 345 1.38 5.07 -10.11
N ILE A 346 0.23 5.44 -9.57
CA ILE A 346 -0.75 4.54 -8.97
C ILE A 346 -2.17 5.04 -9.23
N TYR A 347 -3.14 4.13 -9.34
CA TYR A 347 -4.56 4.49 -9.37
C TYR A 347 -5.04 5.02 -8.03
N VAL A 348 -5.85 6.11 -8.07
CA VAL A 348 -6.48 6.71 -6.88
C VAL A 348 -7.98 6.91 -7.04
N GLY A 349 -8.48 7.00 -8.26
CA GLY A 349 -9.90 7.29 -8.58
C GLY A 349 -10.61 6.14 -9.28
N LEU A 350 -10.45 4.90 -8.82
CA LEU A 350 -11.09 3.74 -9.41
C LEU A 350 -12.55 3.59 -8.96
N PRO A 351 -13.48 3.16 -9.85
CA PRO A 351 -14.83 2.80 -9.43
C PRO A 351 -14.82 1.69 -8.37
N GLY A 352 -15.55 1.88 -7.28
CA GLY A 352 -15.61 0.90 -6.18
C GLY A 352 -14.40 0.91 -5.23
N LEU A 353 -13.42 1.78 -5.47
CA LEU A 353 -12.33 2.03 -4.54
C LEU A 353 -12.83 2.87 -3.37
N GLU A 354 -12.50 2.43 -2.16
CA GLU A 354 -12.73 3.21 -0.95
C GLU A 354 -11.40 3.74 -0.41
N ALA A 355 -11.26 5.05 -0.30
CA ALA A 355 -10.08 5.66 0.29
C ALA A 355 -10.16 5.59 1.82
N LEU A 356 -9.22 4.87 2.45
CA LEU A 356 -9.03 4.91 3.90
C LEU A 356 -8.42 6.25 4.31
N SER A 357 -7.41 6.72 3.57
CA SER A 357 -6.77 8.01 3.78
C SER A 357 -7.42 9.11 2.96
N GLU A 358 -7.33 10.35 3.44
CA GLU A 358 -7.62 11.52 2.62
C GLU A 358 -6.45 11.78 1.66
N LEU A 359 -6.78 12.02 0.39
CA LEU A 359 -5.77 12.40 -0.60
C LEU A 359 -5.51 13.90 -0.51
N PRO A 360 -4.25 14.35 -0.49
CA PRO A 360 -3.95 15.76 -0.48
C PRO A 360 -4.35 16.41 -1.83
N ASN A 361 -4.78 17.68 -1.77
CA ASN A 361 -5.08 18.46 -2.97
C ASN A 361 -3.80 19.10 -3.51
N GLU A 362 -3.00 18.30 -4.20
CA GLU A 362 -1.64 18.66 -4.64
C GLU A 362 -1.45 18.34 -6.13
N PRO A 363 -0.53 19.01 -6.84
CA PRO A 363 -0.36 18.85 -8.29
C PRO A 363 -0.02 17.42 -8.74
N TRP A 364 0.58 16.62 -7.88
CA TRP A 364 0.94 15.22 -8.16
C TRP A 364 -0.19 14.22 -7.90
N ILE A 365 -1.37 14.71 -7.48
CA ILE A 365 -2.57 13.92 -7.25
C ILE A 365 -3.64 14.32 -8.27
N GLY A 366 -3.97 13.41 -9.19
CA GLY A 366 -5.06 13.60 -10.14
C GLY A 366 -6.36 12.96 -9.65
N LYS A 367 -7.37 12.95 -10.53
CA LYS A 367 -8.68 12.33 -10.24
C LYS A 367 -8.65 10.81 -10.32
N ARG A 368 -7.85 10.26 -11.24
CA ARG A 368 -7.74 8.82 -11.50
C ARG A 368 -6.39 8.25 -11.11
N TYR A 369 -5.34 9.02 -11.32
CA TYR A 369 -3.96 8.63 -11.10
C TYR A 369 -3.25 9.62 -10.18
N ALA A 370 -2.22 9.14 -9.49
CA ALA A 370 -1.32 9.98 -8.72
C ALA A 370 0.11 9.47 -8.86
N TYR A 371 1.09 10.35 -8.78
CA TYR A 371 2.47 9.94 -8.57
C TYR A 371 2.64 9.44 -7.14
N GLN A 372 3.40 8.36 -6.94
CA GLN A 372 3.59 7.78 -5.60
C GLN A 372 4.33 8.72 -4.64
N ILE A 373 5.24 9.55 -5.20
CA ILE A 373 5.91 10.65 -4.51
C ILE A 373 5.93 11.89 -5.43
N PRO A 374 5.92 13.11 -4.87
CA PRO A 374 5.96 14.34 -5.66
C PRO A 374 7.19 14.48 -6.57
N ALA A 375 8.34 13.95 -6.14
CA ALA A 375 9.56 14.01 -6.93
C ALA A 375 9.39 13.44 -8.35
N TYR A 376 8.57 12.40 -8.52
CA TYR A 376 8.26 11.87 -9.86
C TYR A 376 7.51 12.89 -10.73
N HIS A 377 6.58 13.65 -10.14
CA HIS A 377 5.89 14.74 -10.84
C HIS A 377 6.89 15.81 -11.31
N TRP A 378 7.77 16.25 -10.41
CA TRP A 378 8.77 17.28 -10.74
C TRP A 378 9.75 16.83 -11.82
N VAL A 379 10.24 15.59 -11.73
CA VAL A 379 11.10 14.98 -12.76
C VAL A 379 10.38 14.93 -14.10
N MET A 380 9.14 14.44 -14.14
CA MET A 380 8.32 14.40 -15.36
C MET A 380 8.10 15.79 -15.95
N ARG A 381 7.77 16.77 -15.10
CA ARG A 381 7.59 18.17 -15.54
C ARG A 381 8.84 18.72 -16.22
N VAL A 382 10.00 18.55 -15.60
CA VAL A 382 11.27 19.05 -16.15
C VAL A 382 11.62 18.34 -17.46
N MET A 383 11.44 17.02 -17.56
CA MET A 383 11.64 16.26 -18.81
C MET A 383 10.72 16.76 -19.93
N ILE A 384 9.47 17.05 -19.64
CA ILE A 384 8.48 17.54 -20.60
C ILE A 384 8.82 18.97 -21.07
N GLU A 385 9.18 19.86 -20.14
CA GLU A 385 9.51 21.25 -20.42
C GLU A 385 10.82 21.37 -21.23
N SER A 386 11.84 20.58 -20.84
CA SER A 386 13.13 20.53 -21.55
C SER A 386 13.08 19.69 -22.83
N LYS A 387 12.05 18.87 -23.04
CA LYS A 387 11.91 17.89 -24.12
C LYS A 387 13.09 16.88 -24.15
N SER A 388 13.65 16.59 -23.03
CA SER A 388 14.83 15.72 -22.87
C SER A 388 14.73 14.90 -21.59
N VAL A 389 15.21 13.65 -21.64
CA VAL A 389 15.42 12.81 -20.46
C VAL A 389 16.78 13.09 -19.81
N GLY A 390 17.67 13.82 -20.48
CA GLY A 390 19.00 14.19 -19.99
C GLY A 390 18.95 15.39 -19.02
N ILE A 391 18.23 15.22 -17.93
CA ILE A 391 18.10 16.20 -16.84
C ILE A 391 18.90 15.76 -15.62
N ASP A 392 19.19 16.69 -14.72
CA ASP A 392 19.85 16.44 -13.45
C ASP A 392 19.02 16.96 -12.25
N ALA A 393 19.53 16.73 -11.03
CA ALA A 393 18.89 17.14 -9.81
C ALA A 393 18.73 18.67 -9.68
N GLU A 394 19.66 19.46 -10.23
CA GLU A 394 19.61 20.93 -10.16
C GLU A 394 18.45 21.46 -11.01
N HIS A 395 18.23 20.90 -12.19
CA HIS A 395 17.07 21.24 -13.02
C HIS A 395 15.76 21.03 -12.28
N VAL A 396 15.64 19.90 -11.54
CA VAL A 396 14.43 19.59 -10.76
C VAL A 396 14.24 20.58 -9.61
N LEU A 397 15.30 20.84 -8.82
CA LEU A 397 15.23 21.78 -7.68
C LEU A 397 14.94 23.21 -8.16
N LYS A 398 15.50 23.63 -9.29
CA LYS A 398 15.23 24.94 -9.88
C LYS A 398 13.78 25.08 -10.34
N ALA A 399 13.22 24.05 -10.97
CA ALA A 399 11.81 24.06 -11.40
C ALA A 399 10.86 24.18 -10.19
N MET A 400 11.16 23.52 -9.08
CA MET A 400 10.38 23.63 -7.84
C MET A 400 10.42 25.04 -7.23
N SER A 401 11.56 25.72 -7.30
CA SER A 401 11.74 27.08 -6.75
C SER A 401 11.06 28.16 -7.58
N SER A 402 10.67 27.86 -8.83
CA SER A 402 10.09 28.81 -9.78
C SER A 402 8.54 28.77 -9.80
N THR A 403 7.95 27.90 -8.99
CA THR A 403 6.50 27.68 -8.87
C THR A 403 6.00 28.18 -7.52
#